data_44433863cb860ebd53ed5de5fc4a1dde
#
_entry.id   44433863cb860ebd53ed5de5fc4a1dde
#
_cell.length_a   1.000
_cell.length_b   1.000
_cell.length_c   1.000
_cell.angle_alpha   90.00
_cell.angle_beta   90.00
_cell.angle_gamma   90.00
#
_symmetry.space_group_name_H-M   'P 1'
#
loop_
_entity.id
_entity.type
_entity.pdbx_description
1 polymer ?
#
loop_
_entity_poly.entity_id
_entity_poly.type
_entity_poly.pdbx_seq_one_letter_code
_entity_poly.pdbx_strand_id
1 'polypeptide(L)'
;QDMIKGTEIKYGKAPKKENLEVDFDLIIDSTGFHRNYLPKLDYEMWVPCVQYKVKYDNNNIPYDDFYLKGFPSMSGYFWYFPLGNGYAHIGAGDFTKKNHNLFVENFLKKYKCEIIKKNGRPVRISPPSKSEPFYDGKKSIGVGESIGTVYPLLGEGIIPSTICADLFINNLNDFKKYREQVLKHFSIYPLVFKFILMKITGTFNLVKNSFDLLRIYHHMKNNQDRYGMEVKIAELMKVSTL
;
A
#
# COMPACT_ATOMS: atom_id res chain seq x y z
N GLN A 1 21.14 7.01 5.62
CA GLN A 1 21.92 8.03 4.87
C GLN A 1 23.17 7.44 4.23
N ASP A 2 23.83 6.46 4.86
CA ASP A 2 25.11 5.90 4.34
C ASP A 2 24.98 5.10 3.04
N MET A 3 23.79 4.71 2.64
CA MET A 3 23.53 3.98 1.37
C MET A 3 23.42 4.90 0.14
N ILE A 4 23.39 6.23 0.33
CA ILE A 4 23.16 7.21 -0.76
C ILE A 4 24.41 8.05 -0.97
N LYS A 5 25.56 7.39 -1.12
CA LYS A 5 26.83 8.09 -1.40
C LYS A 5 26.80 8.69 -2.79
N GLY A 6 27.21 9.96 -2.91
CA GLY A 6 27.27 10.68 -4.19
C GLY A 6 25.94 11.26 -4.69
N THR A 7 24.88 11.22 -3.89
CA THR A 7 23.58 11.79 -4.22
C THR A 7 23.31 13.05 -3.41
N GLU A 8 22.90 14.13 -4.06
CA GLU A 8 22.44 15.34 -3.38
C GLU A 8 21.00 15.13 -2.88
N ILE A 9 20.78 15.36 -1.59
CA ILE A 9 19.43 15.28 -0.98
C ILE A 9 18.96 16.69 -0.65
N LYS A 10 17.85 17.10 -1.26
CA LYS A 10 17.15 18.36 -0.98
C LYS A 10 15.86 18.09 -0.21
N TYR A 11 15.73 18.72 0.96
CA TYR A 11 14.52 18.64 1.78
C TYR A 11 13.62 19.83 1.48
N GLY A 12 12.32 19.60 1.54
CA GLY A 12 11.33 20.69 1.37
C GLY A 12 10.20 20.32 0.41
N LYS A 13 9.59 21.34 -0.17
CA LYS A 13 8.54 21.16 -1.16
C LYS A 13 9.12 20.62 -2.47
N ALA A 14 8.45 19.64 -3.06
CA ALA A 14 8.83 19.13 -4.38
C ALA A 14 8.88 20.28 -5.41
N PRO A 15 9.93 20.38 -6.23
CA PRO A 15 10.04 21.40 -7.26
C PRO A 15 8.96 21.24 -8.33
N LYS A 16 8.70 22.28 -9.09
CA LYS A 16 7.79 22.19 -10.25
C LYS A 16 8.43 21.34 -11.33
N LYS A 17 7.61 20.61 -12.07
CA LYS A 17 8.06 19.71 -13.14
C LYS A 17 8.86 20.46 -14.21
N GLU A 18 8.40 21.64 -14.60
CA GLU A 18 9.02 22.45 -15.65
C GLU A 18 10.48 22.80 -15.31
N ASN A 19 10.78 23.07 -14.04
CA ASN A 19 12.14 23.35 -13.59
C ASN A 19 13.03 22.11 -13.68
N LEU A 20 12.49 20.94 -13.30
CA LEU A 20 13.22 19.67 -13.38
C LEU A 20 13.50 19.27 -14.84
N GLU A 21 12.57 19.53 -15.76
CA GLU A 21 12.74 19.22 -17.18
C GLU A 21 13.87 20.03 -17.84
N VAL A 22 14.23 21.19 -17.28
CA VAL A 22 15.40 21.98 -17.73
C VAL A 22 16.71 21.39 -17.22
N ASP A 23 16.73 20.99 -15.94
CA ASP A 23 17.96 20.64 -15.23
C ASP A 23 18.36 19.15 -15.38
N PHE A 24 17.41 18.27 -15.73
CA PHE A 24 17.62 16.81 -15.73
C PHE A 24 17.19 16.15 -17.03
N ASP A 25 17.91 15.09 -17.42
CA ASP A 25 17.58 14.26 -18.58
C ASP A 25 16.45 13.29 -18.30
N LEU A 26 16.32 12.85 -17.05
CA LEU A 26 15.29 11.92 -16.59
C LEU A 26 14.78 12.29 -15.19
N ILE A 27 13.46 12.28 -15.02
CA ILE A 27 12.77 12.53 -13.77
C ILE A 27 12.10 11.23 -13.33
N ILE A 28 12.49 10.70 -12.17
CA ILE A 28 11.87 9.50 -11.60
C ILE A 28 10.82 9.93 -10.60
N ASP A 29 9.54 9.69 -10.93
CA ASP A 29 8.42 9.96 -10.02
C ASP A 29 8.26 8.80 -9.02
N SER A 30 8.87 8.93 -7.85
CA SER A 30 8.68 8.06 -6.67
C SER A 30 7.87 8.76 -5.58
N THR A 31 7.02 9.73 -5.93
CA THR A 31 6.27 10.55 -4.97
C THR A 31 5.06 9.82 -4.37
N GLY A 32 4.91 8.55 -4.67
CA GLY A 32 3.87 7.69 -4.13
C GLY A 32 2.47 8.13 -4.55
N PHE A 33 1.56 8.20 -3.60
CA PHE A 33 0.18 8.62 -3.82
C PHE A 33 0.04 9.90 -4.64
N HIS A 34 0.95 10.87 -4.46
CA HIS A 34 0.83 12.19 -5.11
C HIS A 34 1.06 12.16 -6.62
N ARG A 35 1.90 11.22 -7.14
CA ARG A 35 2.17 11.11 -8.58
C ARG A 35 2.44 12.49 -9.23
N ASN A 36 3.40 13.25 -8.66
CA ASN A 36 3.57 14.67 -8.97
C ASN A 36 4.03 14.97 -10.39
N TYR A 37 4.76 14.07 -11.02
CA TYR A 37 5.47 14.33 -12.29
C TYR A 37 4.91 13.54 -13.47
N LEU A 38 3.99 12.61 -13.21
CA LEU A 38 3.28 11.86 -14.23
C LEU A 38 1.92 12.50 -14.56
N PRO A 39 1.33 12.18 -15.73
CA PRO A 39 -0.04 12.59 -16.03
C PRO A 39 -1.03 12.13 -14.96
N LYS A 40 -2.01 12.97 -14.67
CA LYS A 40 -3.11 12.60 -13.77
C LYS A 40 -3.89 11.43 -14.36
N LEU A 41 -4.44 10.61 -13.48
CA LEU A 41 -5.27 9.49 -13.86
C LEU A 41 -6.74 9.91 -13.85
N ASP A 42 -7.52 9.41 -14.82
CA ASP A 42 -8.96 9.65 -14.87
C ASP A 42 -9.70 8.95 -13.73
N TYR A 43 -9.15 7.84 -13.27
CA TYR A 43 -9.68 7.05 -12.17
C TYR A 43 -8.58 6.62 -11.21
N GLU A 44 -8.73 6.99 -9.96
CA GLU A 44 -7.85 6.59 -8.88
C GLU A 44 -8.65 6.05 -7.71
N MET A 45 -8.14 5.00 -7.09
CA MET A 45 -8.68 4.50 -5.84
C MET A 45 -7.59 4.47 -4.77
N TRP A 46 -7.92 5.05 -3.62
CA TRP A 46 -7.03 5.15 -2.48
C TRP A 46 -7.79 4.97 -1.17
N VAL A 47 -7.08 4.48 -0.17
CA VAL A 47 -7.60 4.27 1.18
C VAL A 47 -7.07 5.39 2.07
N PRO A 48 -7.91 6.18 2.72
CA PRO A 48 -7.47 7.09 3.76
C PRO A 48 -6.98 6.27 4.95
N CYS A 49 -5.76 6.59 5.41
CA CYS A 49 -5.13 5.92 6.54
C CYS A 49 -4.73 6.92 7.60
N VAL A 50 -4.85 6.51 8.86
CA VAL A 50 -4.32 7.23 10.02
C VAL A 50 -3.39 6.31 10.80
N GLN A 51 -2.29 6.84 11.29
CA GLN A 51 -1.33 6.11 12.12
C GLN A 51 -0.89 6.97 13.30
N TYR A 52 -0.81 6.33 14.45
CA TYR A 52 -0.34 6.93 15.69
C TYR A 52 0.89 6.16 16.19
N LYS A 53 1.95 6.87 16.57
CA LYS A 53 2.94 6.33 17.46
C LYS A 53 2.43 6.54 18.89
N VAL A 54 2.28 5.47 19.63
CA VAL A 54 1.75 5.50 21.00
C VAL A 54 2.73 4.89 21.99
N LYS A 55 2.59 5.30 23.26
CA LYS A 55 3.22 4.68 24.41
C LYS A 55 2.13 4.06 25.27
N TYR A 56 2.33 2.84 25.74
CA TYR A 56 1.45 2.10 26.65
C TYR A 56 2.24 1.54 27.83
N ASP A 57 1.54 1.10 28.88
CA ASP A 57 2.16 0.49 30.07
C ASP A 57 2.74 -0.89 29.70
N ASN A 58 4.03 -1.11 29.97
CA ASN A 58 4.70 -2.40 29.75
C ASN A 58 4.09 -3.57 30.52
N ASN A 59 3.35 -3.29 31.61
CA ASN A 59 2.62 -4.31 32.36
C ASN A 59 1.26 -4.67 31.72
N ASN A 60 0.85 -3.97 30.67
CA ASN A 60 -0.41 -4.19 29.96
C ASN A 60 -0.14 -4.21 28.44
N ILE A 61 0.65 -5.18 27.99
CA ILE A 61 1.02 -5.36 26.58
C ILE A 61 -0.25 -5.72 25.77
N PRO A 62 -0.59 -4.96 24.72
CA PRO A 62 -1.81 -5.20 23.95
C PRO A 62 -1.83 -6.54 23.22
N TYR A 63 -0.74 -6.87 22.55
CA TYR A 63 -0.52 -8.10 21.77
C TYR A 63 0.98 -8.43 21.78
N ASP A 64 1.32 -9.73 21.77
CA ASP A 64 2.71 -10.21 21.78
C ASP A 64 3.45 -9.93 20.47
N ASP A 65 2.70 -9.85 19.37
CA ASP A 65 3.23 -9.62 18.02
C ASP A 65 2.35 -8.59 17.28
N PHE A 66 2.62 -8.35 16.00
CA PHE A 66 1.74 -7.50 15.20
C PHE A 66 0.32 -8.09 15.13
N TYR A 67 -0.65 -7.19 15.05
CA TYR A 67 -2.05 -7.59 14.99
C TYR A 67 -2.79 -6.80 13.91
N LEU A 68 -3.57 -7.52 13.10
CA LEU A 68 -4.43 -6.96 12.07
C LEU A 68 -5.87 -7.37 12.34
N LYS A 69 -6.80 -6.42 12.24
CA LYS A 69 -8.24 -6.67 12.39
C LYS A 69 -9.00 -6.03 11.23
N GLY A 70 -9.56 -6.89 10.36
CA GLY A 70 -10.43 -6.45 9.27
C GLY A 70 -11.70 -5.77 9.75
N PHE A 71 -12.17 -4.80 8.97
CA PHE A 71 -13.47 -4.16 9.14
C PHE A 71 -14.57 -4.90 8.38
N PRO A 72 -15.84 -4.71 8.76
CA PRO A 72 -16.96 -5.27 8.02
C PRO A 72 -16.91 -4.91 6.53
N SER A 73 -17.36 -5.82 5.67
CA SER A 73 -17.34 -5.66 4.22
C SER A 73 -15.96 -5.43 3.61
N MET A 74 -14.90 -5.78 4.35
CA MET A 74 -13.52 -5.55 3.94
C MET A 74 -13.23 -4.10 3.54
N SER A 75 -13.90 -3.15 4.16
CA SER A 75 -13.68 -1.73 3.88
C SER A 75 -12.31 -1.22 4.28
N GLY A 76 -11.56 -2.04 5.01
CA GLY A 76 -10.22 -1.76 5.50
C GLY A 76 -9.87 -2.60 6.72
N TYR A 77 -8.89 -2.17 7.47
CA TYR A 77 -8.47 -2.86 8.68
C TYR A 77 -7.75 -1.93 9.67
N PHE A 78 -7.75 -2.32 10.94
CA PHE A 78 -6.91 -1.79 12.01
C PHE A 78 -5.62 -2.58 12.09
N TRP A 79 -4.50 -1.91 12.43
CA TRP A 79 -3.21 -2.55 12.69
C TRP A 79 -2.59 -2.09 14.00
N TYR A 80 -1.81 -3.01 14.59
CA TYR A 80 -0.92 -2.77 15.70
C TYR A 80 0.45 -3.36 15.35
N PHE A 81 1.50 -2.55 15.42
CA PHE A 81 2.88 -2.95 15.19
C PHE A 81 3.72 -2.58 16.41
N PRO A 82 4.18 -3.56 17.22
CA PRO A 82 5.00 -3.29 18.39
C PRO A 82 6.37 -2.73 17.99
N LEU A 83 6.85 -1.74 18.74
CA LEU A 83 8.18 -1.15 18.59
C LEU A 83 9.11 -1.50 19.74
N GLY A 84 8.64 -2.28 20.72
CA GLY A 84 9.34 -2.57 21.96
C GLY A 84 9.26 -1.43 23.00
N ASN A 85 9.68 -1.72 24.23
CA ASN A 85 9.78 -0.76 25.33
C ASN A 85 8.49 0.05 25.61
N GLY A 86 7.31 -0.57 25.43
CA GLY A 86 6.02 0.10 25.63
C GLY A 86 5.60 1.04 24.51
N TYR A 87 6.19 0.93 23.33
CA TYR A 87 5.81 1.71 22.17
C TYR A 87 5.21 0.83 21.07
N ALA A 88 4.27 1.41 20.32
CA ALA A 88 3.73 0.79 19.12
C ALA A 88 3.35 1.84 18.06
N HIS A 89 3.27 1.38 16.82
CA HIS A 89 2.48 2.04 15.79
C HIS A 89 1.10 1.37 15.73
N ILE A 90 0.05 2.15 15.92
CA ILE A 90 -1.33 1.72 15.71
C ILE A 90 -1.94 2.56 14.61
N GLY A 91 -2.87 1.99 13.87
CA GLY A 91 -3.55 2.77 12.85
C GLY A 91 -4.70 2.01 12.20
N ALA A 92 -5.33 2.68 11.26
CA ALA A 92 -6.39 2.11 10.47
C ALA A 92 -6.46 2.75 9.09
N GLY A 93 -6.78 1.92 8.09
CA GLY A 93 -7.19 2.35 6.77
C GLY A 93 -8.64 1.91 6.53
N ASP A 94 -9.50 2.79 6.01
CA ASP A 94 -10.91 2.47 5.76
C ASP A 94 -11.46 3.29 4.58
N PHE A 95 -11.90 2.61 3.55
CA PHE A 95 -12.57 3.22 2.40
C PHE A 95 -13.80 4.01 2.78
N THR A 96 -14.59 3.50 3.74
CA THR A 96 -15.83 4.12 4.17
C THR A 96 -15.62 5.29 5.12
N LYS A 97 -14.42 5.42 5.69
CA LYS A 97 -14.05 6.38 6.74
C LYS A 97 -14.89 6.26 8.03
N LYS A 98 -15.66 5.18 8.18
CA LYS A 98 -16.58 4.99 9.32
C LYS A 98 -15.89 4.35 10.52
N ASN A 99 -15.00 3.40 10.27
CA ASN A 99 -14.46 2.53 11.32
C ASN A 99 -13.09 2.97 11.85
N HIS A 100 -12.30 3.69 11.05
CA HIS A 100 -10.90 3.94 11.40
C HIS A 100 -10.73 4.69 12.73
N ASN A 101 -11.49 5.75 12.99
CA ASN A 101 -11.40 6.50 14.25
C ASN A 101 -11.90 5.66 15.43
N LEU A 102 -13.03 4.96 15.27
CA LEU A 102 -13.63 4.16 16.34
C LEU A 102 -12.67 3.08 16.86
N PHE A 103 -12.02 2.34 15.96
CA PHE A 103 -11.10 1.27 16.36
C PHE A 103 -9.84 1.83 17.03
N VAL A 104 -9.28 2.91 16.51
CA VAL A 104 -8.11 3.56 17.12
C VAL A 104 -8.45 4.15 18.49
N GLU A 105 -9.57 4.86 18.62
CA GLU A 105 -10.01 5.44 19.90
C GLU A 105 -10.30 4.39 20.96
N ASN A 106 -10.96 3.29 20.58
CA ASN A 106 -11.20 2.18 21.49
C ASN A 106 -9.91 1.54 21.99
N PHE A 107 -8.91 1.38 21.10
CA PHE A 107 -7.59 0.88 21.48
C PHE A 107 -6.91 1.84 22.46
N LEU A 108 -6.86 3.14 22.14
CA LEU A 108 -6.24 4.16 22.99
C LEU A 108 -6.85 4.17 24.41
N LYS A 109 -8.18 4.09 24.49
CA LYS A 109 -8.89 4.05 25.79
C LYS A 109 -8.61 2.76 26.55
N LYS A 110 -8.70 1.61 25.88
CA LYS A 110 -8.52 0.28 26.51
C LYS A 110 -7.14 0.13 27.14
N TYR A 111 -6.10 0.56 26.44
CA TYR A 111 -4.71 0.40 26.88
C TYR A 111 -4.14 1.68 27.49
N LYS A 112 -4.95 2.71 27.71
CA LYS A 112 -4.55 4.01 28.29
C LYS A 112 -3.30 4.59 27.63
N CYS A 113 -3.30 4.57 26.31
CA CYS A 113 -2.14 4.98 25.53
C CYS A 113 -1.93 6.49 25.54
N GLU A 114 -0.69 6.91 25.67
CA GLU A 114 -0.22 8.27 25.37
C GLU A 114 0.08 8.39 23.87
N ILE A 115 -0.44 9.42 23.20
CA ILE A 115 -0.15 9.68 21.77
C ILE A 115 1.14 10.48 21.67
N ILE A 116 2.19 9.87 21.08
CA ILE A 116 3.46 10.53 20.84
C ILE A 116 3.46 11.28 19.50
N LYS A 117 2.86 10.67 18.46
CA LYS A 117 2.80 11.28 17.13
C LYS A 117 1.59 10.76 16.36
N LYS A 118 0.94 11.65 15.61
CA LYS A 118 -0.15 11.31 14.69
C LYS A 118 0.26 11.66 13.27
N ASN A 119 0.03 10.73 12.34
CA ASN A 119 0.19 10.93 10.91
C ASN A 119 -1.07 10.44 10.20
N GLY A 120 -1.40 11.06 9.05
CA GLY A 120 -2.43 10.57 8.15
C GLY A 120 -1.90 10.63 6.73
N ARG A 121 -2.06 9.56 5.96
CA ARG A 121 -1.67 9.50 4.57
C ARG A 121 -2.56 8.52 3.81
N PRO A 122 -3.09 8.90 2.66
CA PRO A 122 -3.77 7.93 1.80
C PRO A 122 -2.76 6.96 1.18
N VAL A 123 -3.22 5.75 0.90
CA VAL A 123 -2.47 4.72 0.18
C VAL A 123 -3.21 4.43 -1.11
N ARG A 124 -2.52 4.54 -2.25
CA ARG A 124 -3.06 4.19 -3.56
C ARG A 124 -3.15 2.68 -3.68
N ILE A 125 -4.32 2.16 -4.04
CA ILE A 125 -4.54 0.74 -4.28
C ILE A 125 -4.94 0.41 -5.72
N SER A 126 -5.07 1.43 -6.58
CA SER A 126 -5.23 1.20 -8.03
C SER A 126 -4.02 0.46 -8.57
N PRO A 127 -4.21 -0.72 -9.22
CA PRO A 127 -3.11 -1.54 -9.70
C PRO A 127 -2.38 -0.89 -10.89
N PRO A 128 -1.19 -1.39 -11.27
CA PRO A 128 -0.42 -0.82 -12.39
C PRO A 128 -1.22 -0.71 -13.69
N SER A 129 -2.03 -1.72 -14.02
CA SER A 129 -2.87 -1.69 -15.23
C SER A 129 -3.94 -0.59 -15.25
N LYS A 130 -4.19 0.06 -14.11
CA LYS A 130 -5.08 1.22 -13.95
C LYS A 130 -4.33 2.51 -13.66
N SER A 131 -3.00 2.46 -13.68
CA SER A 131 -2.11 3.57 -13.34
C SER A 131 -1.20 3.99 -14.50
N GLU A 132 -1.56 3.61 -15.73
CA GLU A 132 -0.87 4.05 -16.93
C GLU A 132 -1.23 5.51 -17.30
N PRO A 133 -0.34 6.26 -17.99
CA PRO A 133 0.97 5.82 -18.47
C PRO A 133 2.04 5.87 -17.37
N PHE A 134 3.04 4.96 -17.44
CA PHE A 134 4.20 4.97 -16.53
C PHE A 134 5.29 5.96 -16.96
N TYR A 135 5.26 6.37 -18.22
CA TYR A 135 6.14 7.36 -18.81
C TYR A 135 5.31 8.45 -19.50
N ASP A 136 5.66 9.69 -19.32
CA ASP A 136 4.91 10.84 -19.83
C ASP A 136 5.15 11.17 -21.32
N GLY A 137 6.00 10.38 -21.99
CA GLY A 137 6.40 10.61 -23.36
C GLY A 137 7.50 11.67 -23.52
N LYS A 138 8.01 12.25 -22.42
CA LYS A 138 9.05 13.28 -22.40
C LYS A 138 10.23 12.86 -21.53
N LYS A 139 10.22 13.22 -20.26
CA LYS A 139 11.31 12.98 -19.32
C LYS A 139 10.89 12.27 -18.03
N SER A 140 9.59 12.17 -17.72
CA SER A 140 9.12 11.66 -16.41
C SER A 140 8.68 10.21 -16.49
N ILE A 141 9.22 9.37 -15.61
CA ILE A 141 8.87 7.96 -15.47
C ILE A 141 8.52 7.64 -14.01
N GLY A 142 7.48 6.83 -13.81
CA GLY A 142 7.01 6.44 -12.48
C GLY A 142 7.64 5.16 -11.98
N VAL A 143 7.88 5.12 -10.66
CA VAL A 143 8.39 3.94 -9.96
C VAL A 143 7.64 3.80 -8.61
N GLY A 144 7.26 2.58 -8.27
CA GLY A 144 6.61 2.28 -7.01
C GLY A 144 5.12 2.68 -6.96
N GLU A 145 4.66 3.21 -5.84
CA GLU A 145 3.24 3.55 -5.62
C GLU A 145 2.71 4.56 -6.66
N SER A 146 3.56 5.42 -7.23
CA SER A 146 3.13 6.38 -8.26
C SER A 146 2.54 5.71 -9.51
N ILE A 147 2.88 4.44 -9.74
CA ILE A 147 2.33 3.60 -10.82
C ILE A 147 1.55 2.38 -10.28
N GLY A 148 1.13 2.41 -9.01
CA GLY A 148 0.19 1.43 -8.46
C GLY A 148 0.79 0.11 -8.02
N THR A 149 2.05 0.05 -7.63
CA THR A 149 2.68 -1.22 -7.19
C THR A 149 2.39 -1.60 -5.73
N VAL A 150 1.49 -0.92 -5.06
CA VAL A 150 1.02 -1.33 -3.73
C VAL A 150 0.10 -2.55 -3.84
N TYR A 151 0.33 -3.59 -3.03
CA TYR A 151 -0.56 -4.75 -3.00
C TYR A 151 -1.94 -4.35 -2.45
N PRO A 152 -3.01 -4.46 -3.24
CA PRO A 152 -4.25 -3.78 -2.91
C PRO A 152 -4.92 -4.26 -1.62
N LEU A 153 -4.79 -5.56 -1.28
CA LEU A 153 -5.47 -6.16 -0.12
C LEU A 153 -4.86 -5.72 1.22
N LEU A 154 -3.53 -5.63 1.27
CA LEU A 154 -2.79 -5.33 2.50
C LEU A 154 -2.28 -3.89 2.57
N GLY A 155 -2.36 -3.11 1.47
CA GLY A 155 -1.71 -1.81 1.41
C GLY A 155 -0.17 -1.89 1.52
N GLU A 156 0.39 -3.09 1.28
CA GLU A 156 1.82 -3.33 1.35
C GLU A 156 2.49 -2.75 0.10
N GLY A 157 3.38 -1.79 0.30
CA GLY A 157 4.00 -1.04 -0.78
C GLY A 157 5.53 -1.07 -0.77
N ILE A 158 6.18 -1.40 0.35
CA ILE A 158 7.64 -1.29 0.48
C ILE A 158 8.34 -2.29 -0.45
N ILE A 159 8.09 -3.58 -0.28
CA ILE A 159 8.72 -4.62 -1.09
C ILE A 159 8.29 -4.54 -2.56
N PRO A 160 7.01 -4.38 -2.91
CA PRO A 160 6.62 -4.18 -4.30
C PRO A 160 7.27 -2.96 -4.97
N SER A 161 7.44 -1.86 -4.24
CA SER A 161 8.12 -0.68 -4.78
C SER A 161 9.61 -0.91 -5.00
N THR A 162 10.27 -1.69 -4.13
CA THR A 162 11.67 -2.11 -4.32
C THR A 162 11.81 -3.00 -5.55
N ILE A 163 10.93 -4.00 -5.71
CA ILE A 163 10.92 -4.84 -6.93
C ILE A 163 10.68 -3.98 -8.18
N CYS A 164 9.78 -3.01 -8.09
CA CYS A 164 9.52 -2.09 -9.19
C CYS A 164 10.77 -1.25 -9.54
N ALA A 165 11.53 -0.81 -8.54
CA ALA A 165 12.78 -0.09 -8.73
C ALA A 165 13.84 -0.98 -9.42
N ASP A 166 13.96 -2.24 -9.04
CA ASP A 166 14.84 -3.21 -9.70
C ASP A 166 14.45 -3.43 -11.17
N LEU A 167 13.15 -3.59 -11.44
CA LEU A 167 12.65 -3.68 -12.81
C LEU A 167 12.99 -2.43 -13.63
N PHE A 168 12.90 -1.25 -13.02
CA PHE A 168 13.24 0.01 -13.66
C PHE A 168 14.74 0.08 -13.97
N ILE A 169 15.60 -0.18 -13.01
CA ILE A 169 17.06 -0.13 -13.17
C ILE A 169 17.52 -1.10 -14.27
N ASN A 170 16.95 -2.31 -14.31
CA ASN A 170 17.27 -3.31 -15.32
C ASN A 170 16.76 -2.96 -16.74
N ASN A 171 15.96 -1.91 -16.88
CA ASN A 171 15.38 -1.48 -18.16
C ASN A 171 15.49 0.04 -18.38
N LEU A 172 16.52 0.69 -17.85
CA LEU A 172 16.73 2.15 -17.95
C LEU A 172 16.68 2.71 -19.38
N ASN A 173 17.09 1.92 -20.36
CA ASN A 173 17.15 2.31 -21.77
C ASN A 173 15.94 1.79 -22.58
N ASP A 174 14.98 1.13 -21.94
CA ASP A 174 13.80 0.55 -22.62
C ASP A 174 12.55 0.64 -21.73
N PHE A 175 11.90 1.79 -21.73
CA PHE A 175 10.71 2.04 -20.91
C PHE A 175 9.49 1.22 -21.36
N LYS A 176 9.46 0.77 -22.62
CA LYS A 176 8.42 -0.16 -23.09
C LYS A 176 8.59 -1.52 -22.42
N LYS A 177 9.78 -2.05 -22.39
CA LYS A 177 10.11 -3.31 -21.72
C LYS A 177 9.91 -3.20 -20.21
N TYR A 178 10.30 -2.08 -19.59
CA TYR A 178 10.00 -1.80 -18.18
C TYR A 178 8.50 -1.91 -17.90
N ARG A 179 7.67 -1.22 -18.67
CA ARG A 179 6.22 -1.27 -18.56
C ARG A 179 5.68 -2.71 -18.66
N GLU A 180 6.11 -3.45 -19.66
CA GLU A 180 5.69 -4.84 -19.88
C GLU A 180 6.06 -5.74 -18.69
N GLN A 181 7.26 -5.58 -18.14
CA GLN A 181 7.71 -6.35 -16.98
C GLN A 181 6.95 -5.97 -15.70
N VAL A 182 6.65 -4.70 -15.47
CA VAL A 182 5.82 -4.25 -14.35
C VAL A 182 4.42 -4.88 -14.45
N LEU A 183 3.76 -4.76 -15.60
CA LEU A 183 2.43 -5.33 -15.81
C LEU A 183 2.40 -6.86 -15.64
N LYS A 184 3.44 -7.55 -16.09
CA LYS A 184 3.61 -9.00 -15.93
C LYS A 184 3.83 -9.38 -14.47
N HIS A 185 4.76 -8.71 -13.78
CA HIS A 185 5.11 -9.02 -12.38
C HIS A 185 3.92 -8.81 -11.44
N PHE A 186 3.20 -7.72 -11.61
CA PHE A 186 2.04 -7.36 -10.78
C PHE A 186 0.69 -7.83 -11.39
N SER A 187 0.70 -8.85 -12.23
CA SER A 187 -0.49 -9.32 -12.99
C SER A 187 -1.64 -9.82 -12.12
N ILE A 188 -1.41 -10.20 -10.87
CA ILE A 188 -2.46 -10.60 -9.92
C ILE A 188 -3.20 -9.39 -9.31
N TYR A 189 -2.57 -8.21 -9.27
CA TYR A 189 -3.12 -7.03 -8.57
C TYR A 189 -4.47 -6.56 -9.11
N PRO A 190 -4.74 -6.56 -10.43
CA PRO A 190 -6.06 -6.25 -10.96
C PRO A 190 -7.16 -7.18 -10.45
N LEU A 191 -6.84 -8.46 -10.24
CA LEU A 191 -7.80 -9.44 -9.70
C LEU A 191 -8.11 -9.14 -8.23
N VAL A 192 -7.07 -8.88 -7.41
CA VAL A 192 -7.22 -8.49 -6.01
C VAL A 192 -8.01 -7.19 -5.89
N PHE A 193 -7.69 -6.21 -6.71
CA PHE A 193 -8.41 -4.94 -6.76
C PHE A 193 -9.89 -5.12 -7.11
N LYS A 194 -10.21 -5.93 -8.14
CA LYS A 194 -11.59 -6.30 -8.50
C LYS A 194 -12.31 -6.96 -7.32
N PHE A 195 -11.64 -7.87 -6.60
CA PHE A 195 -12.21 -8.51 -5.41
C PHE A 195 -12.58 -7.49 -4.34
N ILE A 196 -11.68 -6.55 -4.02
CA ILE A 196 -11.95 -5.48 -3.05
C ILE A 196 -13.16 -4.64 -3.49
N LEU A 197 -13.21 -4.24 -4.77
CA LEU A 197 -14.33 -3.47 -5.31
C LEU A 197 -15.65 -4.20 -5.14
N MET A 198 -15.71 -5.49 -5.48
CA MET A 198 -16.92 -6.31 -5.32
C MET A 198 -17.35 -6.40 -3.86
N LYS A 199 -16.41 -6.46 -2.92
CA LYS A 199 -16.71 -6.48 -1.48
C LYS A 199 -17.29 -5.14 -1.02
N ILE A 200 -16.66 -4.04 -1.37
CA ILE A 200 -17.12 -2.69 -0.98
C ILE A 200 -18.48 -2.36 -1.58
N THR A 201 -18.74 -2.81 -2.81
CA THR A 201 -20.04 -2.57 -3.50
C THR A 201 -21.12 -3.60 -3.17
N GLY A 202 -20.81 -4.62 -2.35
CA GLY A 202 -21.75 -5.68 -2.00
C GLY A 202 -22.11 -6.61 -3.18
N THR A 203 -21.32 -6.61 -4.26
CA THR A 203 -21.58 -7.42 -5.46
C THR A 203 -20.81 -8.75 -5.46
N PHE A 204 -20.00 -9.01 -4.44
CA PHE A 204 -19.26 -10.25 -4.32
C PHE A 204 -20.21 -11.45 -4.10
N ASN A 205 -19.98 -12.51 -4.87
CA ASN A 205 -20.70 -13.78 -4.73
C ASN A 205 -19.67 -14.91 -4.64
N LEU A 206 -19.67 -15.64 -3.51
CA LEU A 206 -18.66 -16.68 -3.24
C LEU A 206 -18.64 -17.77 -4.31
N VAL A 207 -19.81 -18.24 -4.76
CA VAL A 207 -19.90 -19.32 -5.77
C VAL A 207 -19.36 -18.87 -7.12
N LYS A 208 -19.81 -17.68 -7.57
CA LYS A 208 -19.37 -17.12 -8.87
C LYS A 208 -17.90 -16.73 -8.88
N ASN A 209 -17.35 -16.32 -7.74
CA ASN A 209 -15.99 -15.78 -7.64
C ASN A 209 -15.01 -16.77 -6.95
N SER A 210 -15.41 -18.04 -6.75
CA SER A 210 -14.59 -19.04 -6.06
C SER A 210 -13.22 -19.25 -6.71
N PHE A 211 -13.16 -19.31 -8.04
CA PHE A 211 -11.90 -19.48 -8.77
C PHE A 211 -10.99 -18.25 -8.61
N ASP A 212 -11.53 -17.05 -8.67
CA ASP A 212 -10.79 -15.80 -8.43
C ASP A 212 -10.24 -15.77 -7.00
N LEU A 213 -11.04 -16.19 -6.02
CA LEU A 213 -10.65 -16.28 -4.62
C LEU A 213 -9.52 -17.29 -4.39
N LEU A 214 -9.58 -18.46 -5.05
CA LEU A 214 -8.50 -19.45 -5.01
C LEU A 214 -7.18 -18.92 -5.59
N ARG A 215 -7.22 -18.17 -6.68
CA ARG A 215 -6.03 -17.53 -7.25
C ARG A 215 -5.42 -16.51 -6.30
N ILE A 216 -6.25 -15.70 -5.63
CA ILE A 216 -5.81 -14.76 -4.59
C ILE A 216 -5.19 -15.53 -3.43
N TYR A 217 -5.85 -16.61 -2.96
CA TYR A 217 -5.33 -17.46 -1.90
C TYR A 217 -3.95 -18.02 -2.24
N HIS A 218 -3.79 -18.64 -3.41
CA HIS A 218 -2.50 -19.19 -3.83
C HIS A 218 -1.40 -18.13 -3.90
N HIS A 219 -1.72 -16.94 -4.41
CA HIS A 219 -0.77 -15.83 -4.41
C HIS A 219 -0.37 -15.43 -2.99
N MET A 220 -1.32 -15.26 -2.08
CA MET A 220 -1.04 -14.93 -0.68
C MET A 220 -0.27 -16.04 0.02
N LYS A 221 -0.64 -17.31 -0.20
CA LYS A 221 0.04 -18.47 0.39
C LYS A 221 1.50 -18.56 -0.04
N ASN A 222 1.78 -18.32 -1.33
CA ASN A 222 3.15 -18.34 -1.86
C ASN A 222 4.00 -17.15 -1.37
N ASN A 223 3.39 -16.11 -0.83
CA ASN A 223 4.06 -14.93 -0.30
C ASN A 223 3.89 -14.78 1.22
N GLN A 224 3.41 -15.79 1.92
CA GLN A 224 3.09 -15.70 3.35
C GLN A 224 4.28 -15.32 4.22
N ASP A 225 5.48 -15.82 3.90
CA ASP A 225 6.71 -15.50 4.63
C ASP A 225 7.08 -14.02 4.47
N ARG A 226 6.86 -13.46 3.28
CA ARG A 226 7.02 -12.02 3.02
C ARG A 226 6.07 -11.17 3.85
N TYR A 227 4.86 -11.65 4.07
CA TYR A 227 3.86 -10.93 4.89
C TYR A 227 4.08 -11.14 6.38
N GLY A 228 4.94 -12.08 6.78
CA GLY A 228 5.13 -12.46 8.17
C GLY A 228 3.88 -13.07 8.82
N MET A 229 2.98 -13.66 8.03
CA MET A 229 1.73 -14.23 8.54
C MET A 229 1.40 -15.55 7.84
N GLU A 230 0.84 -16.49 8.59
CA GLU A 230 0.30 -17.72 8.00
C GLU A 230 -1.02 -17.42 7.26
N VAL A 231 -1.10 -17.83 5.99
CA VAL A 231 -2.31 -17.67 5.18
C VAL A 231 -3.11 -18.96 5.17
N LYS A 232 -4.30 -18.95 5.77
CA LYS A 232 -5.25 -20.05 5.83
C LYS A 232 -6.45 -19.78 4.94
N ILE A 233 -6.85 -20.75 4.12
CA ILE A 233 -8.02 -20.61 3.25
C ILE A 233 -9.30 -20.34 4.04
N ALA A 234 -9.46 -20.98 5.21
CA ALA A 234 -10.61 -20.78 6.09
C ALA A 234 -10.74 -19.32 6.56
N GLU A 235 -9.62 -18.65 6.86
CA GLU A 235 -9.64 -17.24 7.25
C GLU A 235 -9.99 -16.33 6.07
N LEU A 236 -9.43 -16.62 4.88
CA LEU A 236 -9.80 -15.86 3.69
C LEU A 236 -11.28 -16.04 3.33
N MET A 237 -11.83 -17.23 3.50
CA MET A 237 -13.25 -17.48 3.31
C MET A 237 -14.11 -16.74 4.33
N LYS A 238 -13.77 -16.75 5.62
CA LYS A 238 -14.47 -15.94 6.63
C LYS A 238 -14.47 -14.45 6.26
N VAL A 239 -13.30 -13.93 5.92
CA VAL A 239 -13.16 -12.52 5.48
C VAL A 239 -13.99 -12.26 4.23
N SER A 240 -14.11 -13.22 3.32
CA SER A 240 -14.90 -13.08 2.10
C SER A 240 -16.42 -13.14 2.34
N THR A 241 -16.89 -13.65 3.48
CA THR A 241 -18.30 -13.73 3.86
C THR A 241 -18.77 -12.59 4.79
N LEU A 242 -17.84 -11.86 5.39
CA LEU A 242 -18.09 -10.62 6.12
C LEU A 242 -18.47 -9.48 5.17
#